data_e3a17a16da24aab2149807de4aed69be
#
_entry.id   e3a17a16da24aab2149807de4aed69be
#
_cell.length_a   1.000
_cell.length_b   1.000
_cell.length_c   1.000
_cell.angle_alpha   90.00
_cell.angle_beta   90.00
_cell.angle_gamma   90.00
#
_symmetry.space_group_name_H-M   'P 1'
#
loop_
_entity.id
_entity.type
_entity.pdbx_description
1 polymer ?
#
loop_
_entity_poly.entity_id
_entity_poly.type
_entity_poly.pdbx_seq_one_letter_code
_entity_poly.pdbx_strand_id
1 'polypeptide(L)'
;MARRIVGLDIGTSALRAVEVLVDDGDRPVLEAYGQVGLPPGAIVDGEVRDRSQVTASLRRLWHEGGFRTIQVQLGVAGLRAITREMELPPVPPDELDAAVNLQAEDIVPFPMEETTLDSTVVSRTTDAEGNPLIRVLVAAAHRDLVNGVVAAVEDAGLEPVGIDLDTAALSRAFSPPGPAGEEEGEAEVVVSVGAGLTMVVVHRGGSLQFVRTVDLGGDAVTRALASALDLPFVDAEALKRRLGEPGHHEARALAVVAGVVDELVAEIHRSIRYYAALPGRTPPARVLVTGGAARTAGLFDKLQQGVEVPVLEASPLSFVDVSRLRISREEIAAINPTVAVPLGLALNGPARTKFDLMPREVAVRRAERRVRRLLVIAAIGVVVLLAAASAWRVLGVRSAERQVGTLDSLVHTLNTVDVPKYDKAVELTDEVTGLQAKLRPLVAHEVDWLVVLDQLAQYLPPTAALQGVDLTAATQVGGAPLPPTGAGKGVIGTGTTTVSTGNLTEVKQFGLAMAGAPALGDVSLNGSVSASTSAVTFPVGFEITTAARGHRTGLFDGKVP
;
A
#
# COMPACT_ATOMS: atom_id res chain seq x y z
N MET A 1 -13.15 0.55 -11.49
CA MET A 1 -13.07 -0.68 -10.64
C MET A 1 -13.27 -0.29 -9.18
N ALA A 2 -14.21 -0.92 -8.50
CA ALA A 2 -14.49 -0.64 -7.10
C ALA A 2 -13.26 -0.91 -6.20
N ARG A 3 -12.85 0.08 -5.41
CA ARG A 3 -11.73 0.01 -4.47
C ARG A 3 -12.24 0.12 -3.04
N ARG A 4 -11.77 -0.76 -2.16
CA ARG A 4 -11.96 -0.63 -0.71
C ARG A 4 -10.80 0.13 -0.11
N ILE A 5 -11.12 1.13 0.68
CA ILE A 5 -10.13 1.96 1.36
C ILE A 5 -10.55 2.06 2.82
N VAL A 6 -9.62 1.78 3.73
CA VAL A 6 -9.82 2.02 5.15
C VAL A 6 -9.11 3.32 5.51
N GLY A 7 -9.88 4.29 6.01
CA GLY A 7 -9.33 5.49 6.64
C GLY A 7 -9.22 5.27 8.14
N LEU A 8 -8.04 5.52 8.71
CA LEU A 8 -7.73 5.34 10.12
C LEU A 8 -7.31 6.67 10.75
N ASP A 9 -8.11 7.13 11.70
CA ASP A 9 -7.85 8.27 12.58
C ASP A 9 -7.27 7.77 13.92
N ILE A 10 -6.10 8.28 14.29
CA ILE A 10 -5.42 8.00 15.56
C ILE A 10 -5.53 9.24 16.44
N GLY A 11 -6.71 9.41 17.05
CA GLY A 11 -6.99 10.55 17.91
C GLY A 11 -6.47 10.38 19.35
N THR A 12 -6.48 11.47 20.12
CA THR A 12 -5.98 11.51 21.51
C THR A 12 -6.72 10.53 22.44
N SER A 13 -8.04 10.42 22.33
CA SER A 13 -8.88 9.62 23.24
C SER A 13 -9.43 8.34 22.64
N ALA A 14 -9.38 8.18 21.31
CA ALA A 14 -9.90 7.01 20.63
C ALA A 14 -9.28 6.83 19.23
N LEU A 15 -9.17 5.59 18.82
CA LEU A 15 -8.92 5.19 17.44
C LEU A 15 -10.25 5.03 16.71
N ARG A 16 -10.32 5.49 15.49
CA ARG A 16 -11.51 5.33 14.63
C ARG A 16 -11.11 4.92 13.23
N ALA A 17 -11.84 3.97 12.67
CA ALA A 17 -11.63 3.56 11.30
C ALA A 17 -12.95 3.37 10.57
N VAL A 18 -12.93 3.68 9.27
CA VAL A 18 -14.04 3.40 8.35
C VAL A 18 -13.54 2.66 7.13
N GLU A 19 -14.30 1.68 6.64
CA GLU A 19 -14.07 1.05 5.35
C GLU A 19 -15.09 1.57 4.35
N VAL A 20 -14.61 2.19 3.29
CA VAL A 20 -15.42 2.77 2.23
C VAL A 20 -15.15 2.05 0.92
N LEU A 21 -16.20 1.67 0.22
CA LEU A 21 -16.15 1.22 -1.16
C LEU A 21 -16.35 2.42 -2.08
N VAL A 22 -15.34 2.70 -2.89
CA VAL A 22 -15.37 3.78 -3.89
C VAL A 22 -15.33 3.15 -5.28
N ASP A 23 -16.30 3.52 -6.12
CA ASP A 23 -16.29 3.19 -7.55
C ASP A 23 -16.31 4.49 -8.39
N ASP A 24 -15.76 4.42 -9.60
CA ASP A 24 -15.66 5.60 -10.48
C ASP A 24 -17.07 6.07 -10.90
N GLY A 25 -17.51 7.20 -10.34
CA GLY A 25 -18.77 7.86 -10.66
C GLY A 25 -19.94 7.59 -9.73
N ASP A 26 -19.83 6.64 -8.81
CA ASP A 26 -20.88 6.33 -7.84
C ASP A 26 -20.67 7.02 -6.49
N ARG A 27 -21.77 7.16 -5.73
CA ARG A 27 -21.71 7.62 -4.35
C ARG A 27 -20.94 6.61 -3.50
N PRO A 28 -19.90 7.04 -2.73
CA PRO A 28 -19.13 6.14 -1.89
C PRO A 28 -20.03 5.40 -0.89
N VAL A 29 -19.75 4.12 -0.66
CA VAL A 29 -20.53 3.26 0.25
C VAL A 29 -19.72 2.96 1.50
N LEU A 30 -20.23 3.30 2.66
CA LEU A 30 -19.62 2.97 3.95
C LEU A 30 -19.99 1.52 4.32
N GLU A 31 -18.98 0.63 4.31
CA GLU A 31 -19.18 -0.81 4.56
C GLU A 31 -18.91 -1.23 6.02
N ALA A 32 -17.98 -0.54 6.71
CA ALA A 32 -17.66 -0.83 8.11
C ALA A 32 -17.24 0.44 8.86
N TYR A 33 -17.49 0.45 10.16
CA TYR A 33 -17.03 1.43 11.13
C TYR A 33 -16.58 0.75 12.40
N GLY A 34 -15.50 1.24 13.00
CA GLY A 34 -15.04 0.80 14.30
C GLY A 34 -14.46 1.95 15.11
N GLN A 35 -14.64 1.88 16.44
CA GLN A 35 -14.04 2.82 17.39
C GLN A 35 -13.58 2.07 18.63
N VAL A 36 -12.37 2.38 19.09
CA VAL A 36 -11.81 1.85 20.34
C VAL A 36 -11.21 3.01 21.13
N GLY A 37 -11.56 3.12 22.42
CA GLY A 37 -10.98 4.12 23.31
C GLY A 37 -9.49 3.88 23.56
N LEU A 38 -8.74 4.96 23.73
CA LEU A 38 -7.34 4.94 24.15
C LEU A 38 -7.21 5.34 25.62
N PRO A 39 -6.27 4.73 26.36
CA PRO A 39 -5.91 5.20 27.69
C PRO A 39 -5.39 6.65 27.65
N PRO A 40 -5.68 7.45 28.68
CA PRO A 40 -5.13 8.81 28.78
C PRO A 40 -3.60 8.78 28.72
N GLY A 41 -3.03 9.71 27.92
CA GLY A 41 -1.57 9.83 27.73
C GLY A 41 -0.96 8.88 26.71
N ALA A 42 -1.72 7.97 26.09
CA ALA A 42 -1.20 7.13 25.01
C ALA A 42 -0.84 7.95 23.76
N ILE A 43 -1.64 8.98 23.49
CA ILE A 43 -1.38 10.01 22.46
C ILE A 43 -1.39 11.38 23.14
N VAL A 44 -0.35 12.18 22.94
CA VAL A 44 -0.23 13.55 23.43
C VAL A 44 0.23 14.44 22.28
N ASP A 45 -0.47 15.52 22.00
CA ASP A 45 -0.19 16.49 20.93
C ASP A 45 -0.07 15.85 19.53
N GLY A 46 -0.80 14.75 19.32
CA GLY A 46 -0.76 13.93 18.12
C GLY A 46 0.36 12.88 18.08
N GLU A 47 1.28 12.90 19.04
CA GLU A 47 2.40 11.96 19.10
C GLU A 47 2.06 10.69 19.90
N VAL A 48 2.52 9.56 19.38
CA VAL A 48 2.41 8.26 20.07
C VAL A 48 3.41 8.23 21.23
N ARG A 49 2.91 8.34 22.47
CA ARG A 49 3.71 8.27 23.70
C ARG A 49 3.78 6.85 24.28
N ASP A 50 2.69 6.10 24.19
CA ASP A 50 2.66 4.68 24.55
C ASP A 50 2.30 3.83 23.32
N ARG A 51 3.35 3.42 22.62
CA ARG A 51 3.22 2.60 21.40
C ARG A 51 2.54 1.25 21.68
N SER A 52 2.79 0.67 22.85
CA SER A 52 2.25 -0.64 23.21
C SER A 52 0.73 -0.61 23.35
N GLN A 53 0.21 0.43 24.03
CA GLN A 53 -1.22 0.65 24.21
C GLN A 53 -1.92 0.97 22.87
N VAL A 54 -1.31 1.83 22.05
CA VAL A 54 -1.85 2.15 20.73
C VAL A 54 -1.91 0.91 19.85
N THR A 55 -0.83 0.10 19.81
CA THR A 55 -0.78 -1.15 19.05
C THR A 55 -1.84 -2.16 19.52
N ALA A 56 -2.00 -2.33 20.83
CA ALA A 56 -3.02 -3.22 21.37
C ALA A 56 -4.45 -2.76 21.01
N SER A 57 -4.69 -1.45 21.10
CA SER A 57 -5.98 -0.85 20.74
C SER A 57 -6.27 -0.95 19.24
N LEU A 58 -5.25 -0.84 18.36
CA LEU A 58 -5.38 -1.07 16.93
C LEU A 58 -5.76 -2.52 16.61
N ARG A 59 -5.12 -3.50 17.24
CA ARG A 59 -5.48 -4.92 17.07
C ARG A 59 -6.92 -5.19 17.49
N ARG A 60 -7.33 -4.60 18.61
CA ARG A 60 -8.71 -4.69 19.09
C ARG A 60 -9.69 -4.05 18.10
N LEU A 61 -9.37 -2.86 17.57
CA LEU A 61 -10.19 -2.16 16.58
C LEU A 61 -10.41 -3.03 15.31
N TRP A 62 -9.37 -3.71 14.83
CA TRP A 62 -9.48 -4.60 13.67
C TRP A 62 -10.28 -5.86 13.96
N HIS A 63 -10.11 -6.41 15.15
CA HIS A 63 -10.85 -7.61 15.58
C HIS A 63 -12.37 -7.33 15.73
N GLU A 64 -12.72 -6.17 16.30
CA GLU A 64 -14.11 -5.79 16.57
C GLU A 64 -14.79 -5.12 15.35
N GLY A 65 -14.05 -4.39 14.52
CA GLY A 65 -14.58 -3.54 13.44
C GLY A 65 -14.99 -4.26 12.17
N GLY A 66 -14.61 -5.52 11.98
CA GLY A 66 -15.00 -6.33 10.81
C GLY A 66 -14.43 -5.84 9.47
N PHE A 67 -13.31 -5.14 9.49
CA PHE A 67 -12.63 -4.65 8.29
C PHE A 67 -12.09 -5.80 7.43
N ARG A 68 -12.21 -5.67 6.10
CA ARG A 68 -11.84 -6.71 5.13
C ARG A 68 -10.42 -6.59 4.61
N THR A 69 -9.77 -5.46 4.88
CA THR A 69 -8.39 -5.20 4.47
C THR A 69 -7.53 -4.75 5.65
N ILE A 70 -6.24 -5.06 5.58
CA ILE A 70 -5.25 -4.54 6.52
C ILE A 70 -4.57 -3.27 5.99
N GLN A 71 -4.89 -2.86 4.76
CA GLN A 71 -4.35 -1.67 4.14
C GLN A 71 -5.10 -0.44 4.62
N VAL A 72 -4.36 0.54 5.15
CA VAL A 72 -4.94 1.71 5.81
C VAL A 72 -4.36 3.01 5.27
N GLN A 73 -5.21 3.97 5.00
CA GLN A 73 -4.86 5.37 4.80
C GLN A 73 -4.84 6.03 6.18
N LEU A 74 -3.68 6.51 6.60
CA LEU A 74 -3.48 7.13 7.90
C LEU A 74 -3.72 8.64 7.85
N GLY A 75 -4.24 9.18 8.96
CA GLY A 75 -4.23 10.58 9.24
C GLY A 75 -3.19 10.93 10.31
N VAL A 76 -2.63 12.12 10.20
CA VAL A 76 -1.81 12.72 11.24
C VAL A 76 -2.30 14.14 11.53
N ALA A 77 -2.38 14.46 12.83
CA ALA A 77 -2.65 15.79 13.33
C ALA A 77 -1.73 16.09 14.52
N GLY A 78 -1.48 17.35 14.79
CA GLY A 78 -0.66 17.77 15.91
C GLY A 78 -0.11 19.17 15.70
N LEU A 79 0.53 19.73 16.71
CA LEU A 79 1.21 21.02 16.58
C LEU A 79 2.46 20.95 15.69
N ARG A 80 2.99 19.73 15.52
CA ARG A 80 4.13 19.43 14.66
C ARG A 80 3.71 18.87 13.27
N ALA A 81 2.43 19.06 12.90
CA ALA A 81 1.89 18.77 11.57
C ALA A 81 1.17 20.02 11.07
N ILE A 82 1.73 20.69 10.08
CA ILE A 82 1.30 22.01 9.64
C ILE A 82 1.00 22.04 8.15
N THR A 83 0.17 23.01 7.78
CA THR A 83 -0.03 23.39 6.38
C THR A 83 0.39 24.85 6.22
N ARG A 84 1.13 25.16 5.18
CA ARG A 84 1.52 26.51 4.80
C ARG A 84 1.21 26.75 3.33
N GLU A 85 0.90 27.99 3.01
CA GLU A 85 0.71 28.43 1.64
C GLU A 85 1.95 29.20 1.20
N MET A 86 2.38 28.97 -0.05
CA MET A 86 3.42 29.74 -0.71
C MET A 86 3.01 30.06 -2.15
N GLU A 87 3.58 31.12 -2.69
CA GLU A 87 3.43 31.50 -4.08
C GLU A 87 4.78 31.31 -4.79
N LEU A 88 4.74 30.62 -5.93
CA LEU A 88 5.90 30.32 -6.75
C LEU A 88 5.67 30.82 -8.18
N PRO A 89 6.70 31.22 -8.90
CA PRO A 89 6.62 31.32 -10.35
C PRO A 89 6.19 29.96 -10.93
N PRO A 90 5.49 29.91 -12.08
CA PRO A 90 5.18 28.66 -12.74
C PRO A 90 6.47 27.87 -13.07
N VAL A 91 6.59 26.67 -12.52
CA VAL A 91 7.69 25.75 -12.78
C VAL A 91 7.16 24.48 -13.44
N PRO A 92 8.00 23.75 -14.20
CA PRO A 92 7.65 22.42 -14.68
C PRO A 92 7.26 21.47 -13.53
N PRO A 93 6.33 20.54 -13.74
CA PRO A 93 5.88 19.62 -12.68
C PRO A 93 7.00 18.79 -12.04
N ASP A 94 8.02 18.45 -12.79
CA ASP A 94 9.21 17.71 -12.35
C ASP A 94 10.20 18.55 -11.52
N GLU A 95 10.10 19.88 -11.59
CA GLU A 95 10.91 20.82 -10.81
C GLU A 95 10.17 21.35 -9.57
N LEU A 96 8.86 21.13 -9.46
CA LEU A 96 8.02 21.67 -8.40
C LEU A 96 8.52 21.26 -7.00
N ASP A 97 8.83 19.99 -6.80
CA ASP A 97 9.31 19.47 -5.51
C ASP A 97 10.62 20.15 -5.09
N ALA A 98 11.52 20.39 -6.04
CA ALA A 98 12.79 21.08 -5.74
C ALA A 98 12.57 22.54 -5.38
N ALA A 99 11.69 23.25 -6.11
CA ALA A 99 11.36 24.64 -5.84
C ALA A 99 10.65 24.80 -4.49
N VAL A 100 9.71 23.91 -4.17
CA VAL A 100 9.03 23.88 -2.87
C VAL A 100 10.01 23.60 -1.74
N ASN A 101 10.89 22.62 -1.86
CA ASN A 101 11.85 22.28 -0.81
C ASN A 101 12.78 23.46 -0.50
N LEU A 102 13.21 24.19 -1.51
CA LEU A 102 14.09 25.35 -1.34
C LEU A 102 13.42 26.48 -0.52
N GLN A 103 12.13 26.76 -0.78
CA GLN A 103 11.40 27.81 -0.05
C GLN A 103 10.77 27.33 1.25
N ALA A 104 10.60 26.01 1.41
CA ALA A 104 10.00 25.44 2.62
C ALA A 104 10.84 25.70 3.87
N GLU A 105 12.16 25.85 3.75
CA GLU A 105 13.06 26.18 4.87
C GLU A 105 12.66 27.47 5.59
N ASP A 106 12.10 28.46 4.88
CA ASP A 106 11.69 29.73 5.44
C ASP A 106 10.33 29.70 6.17
N ILE A 107 9.48 28.71 5.85
CA ILE A 107 8.08 28.68 6.33
C ILE A 107 7.77 27.49 7.26
N VAL A 108 8.61 26.45 7.23
CA VAL A 108 8.47 25.27 8.10
C VAL A 108 9.28 25.50 9.38
N PRO A 109 8.67 25.43 10.57
CA PRO A 109 9.34 25.74 11.85
C PRO A 109 10.19 24.59 12.39
N PHE A 110 10.53 23.60 11.56
CA PHE A 110 11.33 22.42 11.93
C PHE A 110 12.53 22.27 11.00
N PRO A 111 13.63 21.67 11.46
CA PRO A 111 14.75 21.32 10.56
C PRO A 111 14.26 20.45 9.41
N MET A 112 14.68 20.74 8.18
CA MET A 112 14.23 20.00 6.99
C MET A 112 14.63 18.52 7.04
N GLU A 113 15.76 18.19 7.67
CA GLU A 113 16.22 16.80 7.87
C GLU A 113 15.27 15.99 8.78
N GLU A 114 14.55 16.67 9.69
CA GLU A 114 13.58 16.08 10.60
C GLU A 114 12.13 16.22 10.09
N THR A 115 11.95 16.71 8.86
CA THR A 115 10.64 16.99 8.28
C THR A 115 10.31 15.99 7.16
N THR A 116 9.06 15.56 7.12
CA THR A 116 8.43 14.95 5.96
C THR A 116 7.54 16.00 5.33
N LEU A 117 7.70 16.22 4.02
CA LEU A 117 7.03 17.29 3.31
C LEU A 117 6.39 16.74 2.03
N ASP A 118 5.20 17.26 1.71
CA ASP A 118 4.53 17.09 0.43
C ASP A 118 3.81 18.38 0.05
N SER A 119 3.49 18.53 -1.22
CA SER A 119 2.89 19.77 -1.71
C SER A 119 1.86 19.52 -2.81
N THR A 120 0.91 20.46 -2.91
CA THR A 120 -0.10 20.44 -3.98
C THR A 120 -0.37 21.83 -4.51
N VAL A 121 -0.47 21.97 -5.84
CA VAL A 121 -0.87 23.22 -6.47
C VAL A 121 -2.38 23.37 -6.33
N VAL A 122 -2.83 24.46 -5.71
CA VAL A 122 -4.27 24.73 -5.46
C VAL A 122 -4.86 25.71 -6.46
N SER A 123 -4.10 26.72 -6.91
CA SER A 123 -4.58 27.67 -7.91
C SER A 123 -3.45 28.32 -8.69
N ARG A 124 -3.83 29.00 -9.77
CA ARG A 124 -2.95 29.88 -10.52
C ARG A 124 -3.42 31.31 -10.30
N THR A 125 -2.50 32.23 -10.08
CA THR A 125 -2.76 33.64 -9.81
C THR A 125 -1.76 34.51 -10.55
N THR A 126 -1.80 35.81 -10.32
CA THR A 126 -0.82 36.79 -10.81
C THR A 126 -0.38 37.68 -9.67
N ASP A 127 0.87 38.15 -9.69
CA ASP A 127 1.35 39.19 -8.78
C ASP A 127 0.76 40.56 -9.13
N ALA A 128 1.13 41.58 -8.35
CA ALA A 128 0.67 42.96 -8.58
C ALA A 128 1.15 43.54 -9.93
N GLU A 129 2.23 43.04 -10.49
CA GLU A 129 2.84 43.38 -11.75
C GLU A 129 2.24 42.61 -12.95
N GLY A 130 1.35 41.61 -12.69
CA GLY A 130 0.70 40.80 -13.70
C GLY A 130 1.50 39.56 -14.11
N ASN A 131 2.60 39.21 -13.44
CA ASN A 131 3.34 38.01 -13.71
C ASN A 131 2.58 36.78 -13.19
N PRO A 132 2.61 35.65 -13.92
CA PRO A 132 1.92 34.45 -13.48
C PRO A 132 2.58 33.84 -12.24
N LEU A 133 1.76 33.42 -11.27
CA LEU A 133 2.15 32.69 -10.08
C LEU A 133 1.30 31.42 -9.93
N ILE A 134 1.86 30.43 -9.27
CA ILE A 134 1.14 29.29 -8.75
C ILE A 134 1.08 29.37 -7.23
N ARG A 135 -0.11 29.11 -6.70
CA ARG A 135 -0.32 28.97 -5.27
C ARG A 135 -0.21 27.51 -4.88
N VAL A 136 0.71 27.23 -3.98
CA VAL A 136 1.05 25.88 -3.53
C VAL A 136 0.74 25.74 -2.05
N LEU A 137 0.00 24.72 -1.66
CA LEU A 137 -0.11 24.30 -0.27
C LEU A 137 0.98 23.28 0.03
N VAL A 138 1.73 23.54 1.08
CA VAL A 138 2.78 22.69 1.60
C VAL A 138 2.30 22.08 2.90
N ALA A 139 2.26 20.76 2.96
CA ALA A 139 2.07 19.97 4.18
C ALA A 139 3.43 19.58 4.72
N ALA A 140 3.69 19.83 5.99
CA ALA A 140 4.92 19.42 6.65
C ALA A 140 4.59 18.79 8.00
N ALA A 141 5.24 17.66 8.30
CA ALA A 141 5.13 17.01 9.59
C ALA A 141 6.50 16.57 10.08
N HIS A 142 6.73 16.67 11.38
CA HIS A 142 7.94 16.16 11.98
C HIS A 142 8.02 14.64 11.85
N ARG A 143 9.19 14.13 11.48
CA ARG A 143 9.40 12.68 11.21
C ARG A 143 9.08 11.80 12.40
N ASP A 144 9.34 12.25 13.64
CA ASP A 144 9.05 11.44 14.83
C ASP A 144 7.55 11.20 15.01
N LEU A 145 6.72 12.24 14.74
CA LEU A 145 5.26 12.12 14.76
C LEU A 145 4.80 11.06 13.76
N VAL A 146 5.25 11.17 12.51
CA VAL A 146 4.89 10.25 11.43
C VAL A 146 5.42 8.84 11.72
N ASN A 147 6.69 8.71 12.09
CA ASN A 147 7.31 7.41 12.38
C ASN A 147 6.67 6.70 13.56
N GLY A 148 6.27 7.45 14.61
CA GLY A 148 5.58 6.89 15.78
C GLY A 148 4.24 6.24 15.40
N VAL A 149 3.46 6.93 14.56
CA VAL A 149 2.17 6.43 14.05
C VAL A 149 2.38 5.21 13.14
N VAL A 150 3.31 5.29 12.17
CA VAL A 150 3.63 4.16 11.27
C VAL A 150 4.05 2.94 12.05
N ALA A 151 4.95 3.11 13.02
CA ALA A 151 5.46 2.01 13.82
C ALA A 151 4.36 1.31 14.64
N ALA A 152 3.44 2.06 15.25
CA ALA A 152 2.32 1.49 16.00
C ALA A 152 1.37 0.69 15.08
N VAL A 153 1.13 1.19 13.88
CA VAL A 153 0.26 0.57 12.86
C VAL A 153 0.91 -0.70 12.29
N GLU A 154 2.20 -0.65 11.94
CA GLU A 154 2.95 -1.84 11.47
C GLU A 154 3.03 -2.93 12.55
N ASP A 155 3.26 -2.55 13.82
CA ASP A 155 3.29 -3.50 14.95
C ASP A 155 1.91 -4.14 15.20
N ALA A 156 0.83 -3.46 14.86
CA ALA A 156 -0.51 -4.02 14.89
C ALA A 156 -0.77 -5.05 13.79
N GLY A 157 0.13 -5.17 12.81
CA GLY A 157 -0.01 -6.04 11.66
C GLY A 157 -0.76 -5.39 10.49
N LEU A 158 -0.94 -4.07 10.54
CA LEU A 158 -1.58 -3.30 9.49
C LEU A 158 -0.56 -2.76 8.48
N GLU A 159 -1.01 -2.43 7.29
CA GLU A 159 -0.17 -1.94 6.20
C GLU A 159 -0.57 -0.49 5.84
N PRO A 160 0.21 0.53 6.26
CA PRO A 160 -0.08 1.92 5.88
C PRO A 160 0.11 2.08 4.37
N VAL A 161 -0.89 2.61 3.66
CA VAL A 161 -0.86 2.82 2.20
C VAL A 161 -0.60 4.26 1.80
N GLY A 162 -0.75 5.19 2.71
CA GLY A 162 -0.44 6.61 2.59
C GLY A 162 -0.66 7.29 3.92
N ILE A 163 -0.09 8.46 4.10
CA ILE A 163 -0.22 9.28 5.30
C ILE A 163 -0.60 10.69 4.86
N ASP A 164 -1.73 11.17 5.35
CA ASP A 164 -2.27 12.49 5.03
C ASP A 164 -2.47 13.33 6.29
N LEU A 165 -2.72 14.61 6.13
CA LEU A 165 -3.14 15.47 7.23
C LEU A 165 -4.63 15.27 7.53
N ASP A 166 -5.00 15.16 8.80
CA ASP A 166 -6.40 15.10 9.24
C ASP A 166 -7.18 16.34 8.78
N THR A 167 -6.51 17.49 8.68
CA THR A 167 -7.11 18.74 8.19
C THR A 167 -7.48 18.69 6.71
N ALA A 168 -6.68 18.03 5.88
CA ALA A 168 -7.03 17.77 4.48
C ALA A 168 -8.12 16.72 4.37
N ALA A 169 -8.10 15.70 5.22
CA ALA A 169 -9.18 14.73 5.31
C ALA A 169 -10.52 15.38 5.68
N LEU A 170 -10.53 16.31 6.65
CA LEU A 170 -11.73 17.07 7.02
C LEU A 170 -12.32 17.82 5.83
N SER A 171 -11.52 18.51 5.01
CA SER A 171 -12.06 19.22 3.84
C SER A 171 -12.73 18.28 2.85
N ARG A 172 -12.22 17.06 2.70
CA ARG A 172 -12.81 16.03 1.81
C ARG A 172 -14.09 15.44 2.34
N ALA A 173 -14.21 15.28 3.66
CA ALA A 173 -15.39 14.69 4.29
C ALA A 173 -16.67 15.52 4.09
N PHE A 174 -16.52 16.83 3.85
CA PHE A 174 -17.63 17.76 3.67
C PHE A 174 -17.82 18.24 2.23
N SER A 175 -17.21 17.56 1.28
CA SER A 175 -17.34 17.89 -0.13
C SER A 175 -18.05 16.78 -0.87
N PRO A 176 -19.02 17.09 -1.73
CA PRO A 176 -19.68 16.09 -2.55
C PRO A 176 -18.66 15.37 -3.46
N PRO A 177 -18.86 14.08 -3.77
CA PRO A 177 -18.05 13.41 -4.77
C PRO A 177 -18.24 14.07 -6.13
N GLY A 178 -17.13 14.45 -6.79
CA GLY A 178 -17.14 15.11 -8.09
C GLY A 178 -15.73 15.31 -8.63
N PRO A 179 -15.55 15.63 -9.93
CA PRO A 179 -14.27 15.96 -10.48
C PRO A 179 -13.70 17.19 -9.75
N ALA A 180 -12.39 17.15 -9.46
CA ALA A 180 -11.71 18.34 -8.98
C ALA A 180 -11.56 19.29 -10.14
N GLY A 181 -11.69 20.50 -9.88
CA GLY A 181 -11.24 21.45 -10.88
C GLY A 181 -11.89 22.74 -10.85
N GLU A 182 -12.62 23.23 -10.04
CA GLU A 182 -12.84 24.68 -9.92
C GLU A 182 -13.15 24.99 -8.46
N GLU A 183 -12.59 26.09 -7.97
CA GLU A 183 -12.98 26.68 -6.69
C GLU A 183 -14.43 27.18 -6.78
N GLU A 184 -15.34 26.28 -7.19
CA GLU A 184 -16.76 26.55 -7.28
C GLU A 184 -17.44 26.27 -5.94
N GLY A 185 -18.32 27.15 -5.55
CA GLY A 185 -19.07 27.04 -4.31
C GLY A 185 -18.68 28.08 -3.26
N GLU A 186 -19.42 28.06 -2.19
CA GLU A 186 -19.20 28.91 -1.02
C GLU A 186 -18.02 28.39 -0.18
N ALA A 187 -17.31 29.28 0.48
CA ALA A 187 -16.32 28.88 1.48
C ALA A 187 -17.06 28.41 2.74
N GLU A 188 -16.60 27.29 3.31
CA GLU A 188 -17.14 26.71 4.54
C GLU A 188 -16.05 26.56 5.58
N VAL A 189 -16.36 26.87 6.83
CA VAL A 189 -15.50 26.59 7.97
C VAL A 189 -15.90 25.29 8.60
N VAL A 190 -14.98 24.33 8.72
CA VAL A 190 -15.16 23.12 9.51
C VAL A 190 -14.34 23.24 10.80
N VAL A 191 -15.03 23.18 11.93
CA VAL A 191 -14.43 23.17 13.27
C VAL A 191 -14.56 21.75 13.82
N SER A 192 -13.44 21.04 13.90
CA SER A 192 -13.41 19.70 14.50
C SER A 192 -12.81 19.78 15.91
N VAL A 193 -13.68 19.64 16.91
CA VAL A 193 -13.27 19.69 18.33
C VAL A 193 -12.97 18.28 18.80
N GLY A 194 -11.67 17.96 18.87
CA GLY A 194 -11.17 16.67 19.36
C GLY A 194 -11.03 16.65 20.88
N ALA A 195 -10.43 15.59 21.41
CA ALA A 195 -10.10 15.50 22.83
C ALA A 195 -8.89 16.39 23.17
N GLY A 196 -7.77 16.26 22.49
CA GLY A 196 -6.57 17.06 22.75
C GLY A 196 -6.53 18.37 21.94
N LEU A 197 -6.92 18.31 20.68
CA LEU A 197 -6.74 19.40 19.70
C LEU A 197 -8.07 19.81 19.08
N THR A 198 -8.16 21.05 18.65
CA THR A 198 -9.23 21.56 17.78
C THR A 198 -8.65 22.00 16.44
N MET A 199 -9.22 21.52 15.35
CA MET A 199 -8.84 21.87 13.99
C MET A 199 -9.88 22.82 13.40
N VAL A 200 -9.43 23.97 12.88
CA VAL A 200 -10.23 24.92 12.12
C VAL A 200 -9.76 24.85 10.68
N VAL A 201 -10.62 24.38 9.81
CA VAL A 201 -10.34 24.20 8.40
C VAL A 201 -11.32 25.04 7.59
N VAL A 202 -10.83 25.82 6.64
CA VAL A 202 -11.68 26.47 5.63
C VAL A 202 -11.43 25.79 4.30
N HIS A 203 -12.50 25.38 3.66
CA HIS A 203 -12.46 24.79 2.32
C HIS A 203 -13.49 25.43 1.40
N ARG A 204 -13.28 25.28 0.11
CA ARG A 204 -14.20 25.66 -0.94
C ARG A 204 -14.28 24.53 -1.97
N GLY A 205 -15.44 23.91 -2.09
CA GLY A 205 -15.62 22.73 -2.96
C GLY A 205 -14.65 21.57 -2.67
N GLY A 206 -14.13 21.43 -1.44
CA GLY A 206 -13.13 20.44 -1.05
C GLY A 206 -11.67 20.86 -1.27
N SER A 207 -11.44 22.01 -1.89
CA SER A 207 -10.12 22.64 -1.95
C SER A 207 -9.81 23.35 -0.64
N LEU A 208 -8.71 22.96 -0.01
CA LEU A 208 -8.27 23.51 1.27
C LEU A 208 -7.81 24.95 1.08
N GLN A 209 -8.38 25.89 1.85
CA GLN A 209 -8.09 27.31 1.77
C GLN A 209 -7.31 27.83 2.98
N PHE A 210 -7.56 27.26 4.16
CA PHE A 210 -6.93 27.69 5.40
C PHE A 210 -7.00 26.56 6.43
N VAL A 211 -5.97 26.46 7.24
CA VAL A 211 -5.87 25.49 8.34
C VAL A 211 -5.29 26.17 9.57
N ARG A 212 -5.88 25.91 10.72
CA ARG A 212 -5.30 26.20 12.03
C ARG A 212 -5.60 25.06 13.01
N THR A 213 -4.55 24.57 13.65
CA THR A 213 -4.66 23.66 14.79
C THR A 213 -4.51 24.47 16.08
N VAL A 214 -5.44 24.28 17.00
CA VAL A 214 -5.49 24.91 18.31
C VAL A 214 -5.21 23.84 19.36
N ASP A 215 -4.27 24.10 20.25
CA ASP A 215 -3.89 23.19 21.35
C ASP A 215 -4.90 23.30 22.50
N LEU A 216 -6.16 23.11 22.20
CA LEU A 216 -7.27 23.10 23.13
C LEU A 216 -8.37 22.18 22.61
N GLY A 217 -8.85 21.29 23.48
CA GLY A 217 -9.92 20.34 23.15
C GLY A 217 -10.71 19.91 24.37
N GLY A 218 -11.48 18.84 24.24
CA GLY A 218 -12.32 18.32 25.30
C GLY A 218 -11.60 17.92 26.58
N ASP A 219 -10.33 17.53 26.50
CA ASP A 219 -9.50 17.16 27.65
C ASP A 219 -9.15 18.36 28.54
N ALA A 220 -9.07 19.56 27.97
CA ALA A 220 -8.89 20.77 28.76
C ALA A 220 -10.09 21.03 29.66
N VAL A 221 -11.31 20.81 29.13
CA VAL A 221 -12.54 20.87 29.94
C VAL A 221 -12.53 19.81 31.02
N THR A 222 -12.14 18.58 30.69
CA THR A 222 -12.07 17.46 31.66
C THR A 222 -11.05 17.75 32.76
N ARG A 223 -9.86 18.25 32.42
CA ARG A 223 -8.83 18.65 33.39
C ARG A 223 -9.29 19.80 34.29
N ALA A 224 -9.97 20.79 33.72
CA ALA A 224 -10.52 21.91 34.49
C ALA A 224 -11.57 21.42 35.51
N LEU A 225 -12.48 20.53 35.08
CA LEU A 225 -13.46 19.91 35.96
C LEU A 225 -12.79 19.06 37.06
N ALA A 226 -11.83 18.21 36.69
CA ALA A 226 -11.08 17.38 37.61
C ALA A 226 -10.42 18.22 38.73
N SER A 227 -9.73 19.30 38.31
CA SER A 227 -9.07 20.22 39.25
C SER A 227 -10.04 21.01 40.12
N ALA A 228 -11.11 21.56 39.55
CA ALA A 228 -12.04 22.43 40.26
C ALA A 228 -12.95 21.66 41.24
N LEU A 229 -13.22 20.37 40.97
CA LEU A 229 -14.13 19.53 41.75
C LEU A 229 -13.40 18.41 42.51
N ASP A 230 -12.07 18.36 42.45
CA ASP A 230 -11.22 17.32 43.06
C ASP A 230 -11.65 15.90 42.65
N LEU A 231 -11.85 15.72 41.35
CA LEU A 231 -12.27 14.44 40.76
C LEU A 231 -11.14 13.75 40.00
N PRO A 232 -11.09 12.42 40.00
CA PRO A 232 -10.28 11.69 39.01
C PRO A 232 -10.66 12.07 37.57
N PHE A 233 -9.69 12.05 36.66
CA PHE A 233 -9.92 12.41 35.25
C PHE A 233 -11.09 11.64 34.62
N VAL A 234 -11.22 10.35 34.88
CA VAL A 234 -12.29 9.50 34.34
C VAL A 234 -13.67 9.96 34.82
N ASP A 235 -13.79 10.34 36.11
CA ASP A 235 -15.05 10.80 36.68
C ASP A 235 -15.41 12.20 36.16
N ALA A 236 -14.43 13.06 36.01
CA ALA A 236 -14.60 14.38 35.41
C ALA A 236 -15.02 14.27 33.93
N GLU A 237 -14.48 13.30 33.18
CA GLU A 237 -14.89 13.02 31.79
C GLU A 237 -16.34 12.52 31.72
N ALA A 238 -16.72 11.61 32.64
CA ALA A 238 -18.08 11.13 32.74
C ALA A 238 -19.07 12.27 33.10
N LEU A 239 -18.66 13.15 34.02
CA LEU A 239 -19.45 14.35 34.37
C LEU A 239 -19.60 15.28 33.17
N LYS A 240 -18.50 15.63 32.45
CA LYS A 240 -18.52 16.47 31.27
C LYS A 240 -19.54 15.99 30.22
N ARG A 241 -19.55 14.69 29.95
CA ARG A 241 -20.49 14.09 28.98
C ARG A 241 -21.94 14.25 29.39
N ARG A 242 -22.25 14.12 30.69
CA ARG A 242 -23.62 14.28 31.19
C ARG A 242 -24.08 15.74 31.22
N LEU A 243 -23.15 16.71 31.41
CA LEU A 243 -23.49 18.13 31.39
C LEU A 243 -24.02 18.60 30.03
N GLY A 244 -23.80 17.87 28.97
CA GLY A 244 -24.38 18.12 27.65
C GLY A 244 -25.80 17.57 27.47
N GLU A 245 -26.32 16.79 28.46
CA GLU A 245 -27.63 16.14 28.40
C GLU A 245 -28.71 16.96 29.13
N PRO A 246 -29.97 16.91 28.67
CA PRO A 246 -31.08 17.58 29.36
C PRO A 246 -31.24 17.07 30.79
N GLY A 247 -31.35 17.99 31.76
CA GLY A 247 -31.59 17.66 33.18
C GLY A 247 -30.36 17.60 34.08
N HIS A 248 -29.14 17.71 33.52
CA HIS A 248 -27.91 17.78 34.31
C HIS A 248 -27.38 19.23 34.40
N HIS A 249 -27.74 19.94 35.48
CA HIS A 249 -27.43 21.35 35.69
C HIS A 249 -26.62 21.57 36.99
N GLU A 250 -25.44 21.03 37.05
CA GLU A 250 -24.49 21.30 38.15
C GLU A 250 -23.86 22.69 37.92
N ALA A 251 -24.39 23.72 38.56
CA ALA A 251 -24.03 25.14 38.29
C ALA A 251 -22.52 25.40 38.40
N ARG A 252 -21.82 24.77 39.37
CA ARG A 252 -20.38 24.91 39.54
C ARG A 252 -19.62 24.25 38.40
N ALA A 253 -20.04 23.06 37.96
CA ALA A 253 -19.43 22.36 36.85
C ALA A 253 -19.64 23.14 35.53
N LEU A 254 -20.86 23.63 35.27
CA LEU A 254 -21.17 24.45 34.10
C LEU A 254 -20.35 25.74 34.06
N ALA A 255 -20.10 26.40 35.21
CA ALA A 255 -19.26 27.59 35.26
C ALA A 255 -17.80 27.30 34.89
N VAL A 256 -17.25 26.15 35.32
CA VAL A 256 -15.92 25.70 34.96
C VAL A 256 -15.84 25.40 33.46
N VAL A 257 -16.81 24.66 32.93
CA VAL A 257 -16.90 24.36 31.50
C VAL A 257 -16.97 25.63 30.68
N ALA A 258 -17.81 26.61 31.11
CA ALA A 258 -17.98 27.88 30.43
C ALA A 258 -16.67 28.66 30.25
N GLY A 259 -15.79 28.64 31.27
CA GLY A 259 -14.49 29.30 31.18
C GLY A 259 -13.58 28.74 30.10
N VAL A 260 -13.47 27.40 30.02
CA VAL A 260 -12.65 26.72 28.98
C VAL A 260 -13.28 26.86 27.59
N VAL A 261 -14.60 26.79 27.51
CA VAL A 261 -15.33 26.97 26.25
C VAL A 261 -15.15 28.40 25.73
N ASP A 262 -15.14 29.42 26.61
CA ASP A 262 -14.88 30.80 26.20
C ASP A 262 -13.49 30.97 25.55
N GLU A 263 -12.47 30.36 26.15
CA GLU A 263 -11.12 30.35 25.59
C GLU A 263 -11.07 29.68 24.20
N LEU A 264 -11.66 28.49 24.10
CA LEU A 264 -11.71 27.74 22.83
C LEU A 264 -12.46 28.53 21.75
N VAL A 265 -13.62 29.08 22.07
CA VAL A 265 -14.43 29.87 21.15
C VAL A 265 -13.68 31.12 20.70
N ALA A 266 -12.98 31.81 21.61
CA ALA A 266 -12.15 32.97 21.26
C ALA A 266 -11.05 32.63 20.25
N GLU A 267 -10.38 31.45 20.37
CA GLU A 267 -9.39 30.98 19.43
C GLU A 267 -10.01 30.63 18.06
N ILE A 268 -11.17 29.97 18.05
CA ILE A 268 -11.90 29.66 16.81
C ILE A 268 -12.31 30.96 16.10
N HIS A 269 -12.93 31.89 16.81
CA HIS A 269 -13.31 33.20 16.25
C HIS A 269 -12.12 33.98 15.71
N ARG A 270 -10.99 33.94 16.41
CA ARG A 270 -9.73 34.56 15.95
C ARG A 270 -9.28 33.97 14.63
N SER A 271 -9.37 32.63 14.51
CA SER A 271 -9.01 31.89 13.29
C SER A 271 -9.90 32.26 12.11
N ILE A 272 -11.22 32.31 12.32
CA ILE A 272 -12.19 32.69 11.30
C ILE A 272 -11.98 34.16 10.84
N ARG A 273 -11.81 35.09 11.79
CA ARG A 273 -11.53 36.48 11.46
C ARG A 273 -10.20 36.67 10.73
N TYR A 274 -9.18 35.91 11.13
CA TYR A 274 -7.89 35.97 10.44
C TYR A 274 -8.04 35.53 8.98
N TYR A 275 -8.73 34.40 8.72
CA TYR A 275 -9.01 33.95 7.35
C TYR A 275 -9.77 35.00 6.54
N ALA A 276 -10.85 35.56 7.11
CA ALA A 276 -11.68 36.56 6.43
C ALA A 276 -10.93 37.87 6.11
N ALA A 277 -9.86 38.19 6.87
CA ALA A 277 -9.01 39.34 6.64
C ALA A 277 -7.92 39.14 5.58
N LEU A 278 -7.69 37.90 5.13
CA LEU A 278 -6.68 37.61 4.10
C LEU A 278 -7.14 38.15 2.73
N PRO A 279 -6.25 38.77 1.96
CA PRO A 279 -6.58 39.29 0.62
C PRO A 279 -7.09 38.20 -0.32
N GLY A 280 -8.11 38.50 -1.12
CA GLY A 280 -8.62 37.62 -2.16
C GLY A 280 -9.36 36.36 -1.65
N ARG A 281 -9.69 36.30 -0.37
CA ARG A 281 -10.45 35.16 0.19
C ARG A 281 -11.97 35.39 0.11
N THR A 282 -12.66 34.31 -0.20
CA THR A 282 -14.14 34.28 -0.17
C THR A 282 -14.58 34.20 1.30
N PRO A 283 -15.45 35.11 1.79
CA PRO A 283 -16.02 35.00 3.14
C PRO A 283 -16.72 33.66 3.35
N PRO A 284 -16.63 33.07 4.56
CA PRO A 284 -17.33 31.84 4.86
C PRO A 284 -18.86 32.04 4.82
N ALA A 285 -19.60 31.09 4.25
CA ALA A 285 -21.06 31.09 4.23
C ALA A 285 -21.66 30.43 5.48
N ARG A 286 -20.94 29.50 6.10
CA ARG A 286 -21.37 28.77 7.30
C ARG A 286 -20.20 28.18 8.07
N VAL A 287 -20.47 27.82 9.34
CA VAL A 287 -19.55 27.08 10.19
C VAL A 287 -20.14 25.72 10.52
N LEU A 288 -19.42 24.66 10.20
CA LEU A 288 -19.77 23.27 10.47
C LEU A 288 -18.98 22.76 11.68
N VAL A 289 -19.66 22.31 12.73
CA VAL A 289 -19.03 21.84 13.97
C VAL A 289 -19.09 20.32 14.03
N THR A 290 -17.95 19.68 14.26
CA THR A 290 -17.79 18.22 14.33
C THR A 290 -16.76 17.84 15.41
N GLY A 291 -16.53 16.55 15.60
CA GLY A 291 -15.56 16.02 16.56
C GLY A 291 -16.17 15.54 17.84
N GLY A 292 -15.42 14.72 18.59
CA GLY A 292 -15.92 14.04 19.79
C GLY A 292 -16.30 14.98 20.94
N ALA A 293 -15.72 16.19 20.99
CA ALA A 293 -16.05 17.20 22.00
C ALA A 293 -16.96 18.32 21.46
N ALA A 294 -17.49 18.21 20.24
CA ALA A 294 -18.41 19.20 19.65
C ALA A 294 -19.68 19.46 20.48
N ARG A 295 -20.11 18.44 21.26
CA ARG A 295 -21.30 18.51 22.11
C ARG A 295 -21.02 19.01 23.53
N THR A 296 -19.82 19.58 23.79
CA THR A 296 -19.52 20.21 25.08
C THR A 296 -20.53 21.32 25.39
N ALA A 297 -21.05 21.30 26.62
CA ALA A 297 -22.10 22.22 27.04
C ALA A 297 -21.75 23.69 26.74
N GLY A 298 -22.65 24.41 26.08
CA GLY A 298 -22.50 25.82 25.73
C GLY A 298 -21.59 26.15 24.56
N LEU A 299 -20.85 25.17 23.99
CA LEU A 299 -19.92 25.43 22.89
C LEU A 299 -20.65 25.98 21.66
N PHE A 300 -21.72 25.32 21.24
CA PHE A 300 -22.47 25.68 20.03
C PHE A 300 -23.07 27.08 20.12
N ASP A 301 -23.72 27.39 21.22
CA ASP A 301 -24.38 28.68 21.46
C ASP A 301 -23.38 29.84 21.46
N LYS A 302 -22.22 29.62 22.12
CA LYS A 302 -21.15 30.62 22.19
C LYS A 302 -20.44 30.81 20.84
N LEU A 303 -20.27 29.76 20.06
CA LEU A 303 -19.75 29.90 18.69
C LEU A 303 -20.69 30.72 17.82
N GLN A 304 -22.00 30.48 17.89
CA GLN A 304 -22.99 31.22 17.13
C GLN A 304 -23.02 32.73 17.49
N GLN A 305 -22.77 33.07 18.74
CA GLN A 305 -22.78 34.48 19.20
C GLN A 305 -21.67 35.34 18.60
N GLY A 306 -20.57 34.75 18.17
CA GLY A 306 -19.39 35.47 17.70
C GLY A 306 -19.18 35.50 16.19
N VAL A 307 -20.10 34.88 15.40
CA VAL A 307 -20.05 34.88 13.94
C VAL A 307 -21.40 35.26 13.34
N GLU A 308 -21.36 35.96 12.20
CA GLU A 308 -22.56 36.42 11.49
C GLU A 308 -23.21 35.36 10.62
N VAL A 309 -22.49 34.25 10.38
CA VAL A 309 -22.94 33.12 9.55
C VAL A 309 -23.51 31.99 10.39
N PRO A 310 -24.40 31.16 9.86
CA PRO A 310 -24.97 30.05 10.61
C PRO A 310 -23.91 29.05 11.07
N VAL A 311 -24.00 28.65 12.33
CA VAL A 311 -23.26 27.53 12.92
C VAL A 311 -24.14 26.30 12.90
N LEU A 312 -23.69 25.22 12.29
CA LEU A 312 -24.46 24.00 12.08
C LEU A 312 -23.70 22.77 12.59
N GLU A 313 -24.44 21.78 13.10
CA GLU A 313 -23.84 20.46 13.36
C GLU A 313 -23.47 19.82 12.01
N ALA A 314 -22.24 19.40 11.90
CA ALA A 314 -21.72 18.82 10.68
C ALA A 314 -22.25 17.41 10.45
N SER A 315 -22.58 17.07 9.22
CA SER A 315 -23.10 15.74 8.84
C SER A 315 -22.27 15.10 7.72
N PRO A 316 -21.07 14.60 8.01
CA PRO A 316 -20.19 13.99 6.99
C PRO A 316 -20.83 12.78 6.32
N LEU A 317 -21.67 12.03 7.01
CA LEU A 317 -22.37 10.87 6.45
C LEU A 317 -23.42 11.21 5.39
N SER A 318 -23.79 12.48 5.22
CA SER A 318 -24.74 12.91 4.17
C SER A 318 -24.22 12.67 2.74
N PHE A 319 -22.91 12.57 2.56
CA PHE A 319 -22.26 12.40 1.25
C PHE A 319 -21.95 10.94 0.90
N VAL A 320 -22.22 9.99 1.79
CA VAL A 320 -21.96 8.57 1.58
C VAL A 320 -23.22 7.73 1.74
N ASP A 321 -23.26 6.59 1.10
CA ASP A 321 -24.32 5.60 1.31
C ASP A 321 -23.97 4.75 2.54
N VAL A 322 -24.84 4.80 3.55
CA VAL A 322 -24.69 4.04 4.82
C VAL A 322 -25.55 2.78 4.86
N SER A 323 -26.23 2.43 3.77
CA SER A 323 -27.19 1.31 3.72
C SER A 323 -26.56 -0.05 4.02
N ARG A 324 -25.25 -0.18 3.85
CA ARG A 324 -24.49 -1.42 4.14
C ARG A 324 -23.99 -1.51 5.58
N LEU A 325 -24.05 -0.44 6.35
CA LEU A 325 -23.76 -0.50 7.78
C LEU A 325 -24.86 -1.27 8.51
N ARG A 326 -24.45 -2.27 9.27
CA ARG A 326 -25.39 -3.11 10.07
C ARG A 326 -25.54 -2.56 11.50
N ILE A 327 -25.84 -1.27 11.61
CA ILE A 327 -26.06 -0.56 12.86
C ILE A 327 -27.38 0.23 12.80
N SER A 328 -27.94 0.56 13.95
CA SER A 328 -29.19 1.31 14.06
C SER A 328 -29.05 2.76 13.57
N ARG A 329 -30.18 3.42 13.34
CA ARG A 329 -30.17 4.86 12.98
C ARG A 329 -29.64 5.73 14.10
N GLU A 330 -29.90 5.35 15.35
CA GLU A 330 -29.41 6.01 16.56
C GLU A 330 -27.89 5.90 16.63
N GLU A 331 -27.34 4.73 16.36
CA GLU A 331 -25.88 4.53 16.29
C GLU A 331 -25.26 5.33 15.13
N ILE A 332 -25.88 5.39 13.97
CA ILE A 332 -25.43 6.24 12.84
C ILE A 332 -25.39 7.71 13.27
N ALA A 333 -26.43 8.20 13.96
CA ALA A 333 -26.45 9.57 14.47
C ALA A 333 -25.39 9.83 15.55
N ALA A 334 -25.09 8.83 16.38
CA ALA A 334 -24.07 8.92 17.42
C ALA A 334 -22.66 9.00 16.86
N ILE A 335 -22.34 8.24 15.82
CA ILE A 335 -21.01 8.23 15.19
C ILE A 335 -20.78 9.41 14.23
N ASN A 336 -21.86 10.01 13.71
CA ASN A 336 -21.80 11.04 12.68
C ASN A 336 -20.81 12.19 13.01
N PRO A 337 -20.76 12.76 14.22
CA PRO A 337 -19.79 13.81 14.54
C PRO A 337 -18.33 13.35 14.58
N THR A 338 -18.06 12.06 14.66
CA THR A 338 -16.71 11.53 14.88
C THR A 338 -16.09 10.84 13.70
N VAL A 339 -16.86 10.61 12.63
CA VAL A 339 -16.39 9.90 11.43
C VAL A 339 -15.74 10.80 10.39
N ALA A 340 -15.76 12.13 10.55
CA ALA A 340 -15.33 13.07 9.52
C ALA A 340 -13.88 12.81 9.07
N VAL A 341 -12.93 12.69 10.00
CA VAL A 341 -11.53 12.44 9.68
C VAL A 341 -11.34 11.08 9.01
N PRO A 342 -11.71 9.93 9.61
CA PRO A 342 -11.47 8.64 8.97
C PRO A 342 -12.25 8.52 7.64
N LEU A 343 -13.42 9.14 7.50
CA LEU A 343 -14.16 9.19 6.24
C LEU A 343 -13.39 9.97 5.17
N GLY A 344 -12.90 11.16 5.50
CA GLY A 344 -12.13 11.98 4.57
C GLY A 344 -10.81 11.31 4.15
N LEU A 345 -10.19 10.52 5.02
CA LEU A 345 -9.01 9.69 4.69
C LEU A 345 -9.39 8.59 3.69
N ALA A 346 -10.53 7.93 3.88
CA ALA A 346 -11.02 6.89 2.97
C ALA A 346 -11.48 7.45 1.61
N LEU A 347 -12.00 8.69 1.58
CA LEU A 347 -12.42 9.41 0.35
C LEU A 347 -11.23 9.98 -0.44
N ASN A 348 -10.13 9.29 -0.47
CA ASN A 348 -8.90 9.69 -1.09
C ASN A 348 -8.95 9.55 -2.63
N GLY A 349 -9.61 10.48 -3.32
CA GLY A 349 -9.74 10.54 -4.77
C GLY A 349 -8.69 11.45 -5.44
N PRO A 350 -8.43 11.31 -6.76
CA PRO A 350 -7.38 12.05 -7.47
C PRO A 350 -7.62 13.55 -7.58
N ALA A 351 -8.80 14.00 -7.23
CA ALA A 351 -9.32 15.31 -7.57
C ALA A 351 -9.37 16.33 -6.42
N ARG A 352 -8.83 16.02 -5.24
CA ARG A 352 -8.98 16.85 -4.04
C ARG A 352 -7.66 17.08 -3.35
N THR A 353 -7.54 18.13 -2.54
CA THR A 353 -6.34 18.39 -1.74
C THR A 353 -5.98 17.13 -0.94
N LYS A 354 -4.85 16.56 -1.26
CA LYS A 354 -4.30 15.35 -0.67
C LYS A 354 -2.81 15.54 -0.52
N PHE A 355 -2.29 15.01 0.57
CA PHE A 355 -0.86 14.93 0.79
C PHE A 355 -0.44 13.47 1.06
N ASP A 356 0.80 13.15 0.75
CA ASP A 356 1.42 11.89 1.13
C ASP A 356 2.72 12.15 1.90
N LEU A 357 2.57 12.19 3.21
CA LEU A 357 3.66 12.39 4.15
C LEU A 357 4.39 11.08 4.51
N MET A 358 4.26 10.05 3.66
CA MET A 358 4.94 8.76 3.87
C MET A 358 6.46 8.94 3.79
N PRO A 359 7.22 8.61 4.85
CA PRO A 359 8.67 8.66 4.78
C PRO A 359 9.21 7.78 3.67
N ARG A 360 10.18 8.29 2.89
CA ARG A 360 10.76 7.57 1.74
C ARG A 360 11.28 6.18 2.13
N GLU A 361 11.84 6.05 3.32
CA GLU A 361 12.37 4.80 3.85
C GLU A 361 11.26 3.75 4.09
N VAL A 362 10.08 4.19 4.50
CA VAL A 362 8.88 3.33 4.68
C VAL A 362 8.34 2.92 3.32
N ALA A 363 8.25 3.86 2.38
CA ALA A 363 7.80 3.61 1.02
C ALA A 363 8.70 2.57 0.30
N VAL A 364 10.02 2.71 0.41
CA VAL A 364 11.01 1.77 -0.16
C VAL A 364 10.86 0.39 0.49
N ARG A 365 10.89 0.29 1.83
CA ARG A 365 10.70 -0.99 2.55
C ARG A 365 9.40 -1.69 2.17
N ARG A 366 8.34 -0.92 1.93
CA ARG A 366 7.05 -1.44 1.50
C ARG A 366 7.10 -1.99 0.08
N ALA A 367 7.74 -1.27 -0.86
CA ALA A 367 7.94 -1.74 -2.23
C ALA A 367 8.71 -3.06 -2.24
N GLU A 368 9.79 -3.17 -1.46
CA GLU A 368 10.57 -4.40 -1.29
C GLU A 368 9.73 -5.54 -0.69
N ARG A 369 8.94 -5.29 0.37
CA ARG A 369 8.03 -6.30 0.95
C ARG A 369 6.98 -6.78 -0.06
N ARG A 370 6.45 -5.88 -0.90
CA ARG A 370 5.49 -6.24 -1.95
C ARG A 370 6.13 -7.12 -3.02
N VAL A 371 7.32 -6.77 -3.50
CA VAL A 371 8.10 -7.57 -4.45
C VAL A 371 8.43 -8.93 -3.85
N ARG A 372 8.91 -8.97 -2.60
CA ARG A 372 9.22 -10.22 -1.90
C ARG A 372 7.98 -11.12 -1.74
N ARG A 373 6.82 -10.56 -1.38
CA ARG A 373 5.55 -11.33 -1.33
C ARG A 373 5.17 -11.91 -2.68
N LEU A 374 5.28 -11.11 -3.76
CA LEU A 374 5.01 -11.59 -5.12
C LEU A 374 5.97 -12.71 -5.53
N LEU A 375 7.26 -12.58 -5.21
CA LEU A 375 8.25 -13.63 -5.46
C LEU A 375 7.95 -14.91 -4.67
N VAL A 376 7.55 -14.80 -3.40
CA VAL A 376 7.15 -15.96 -2.59
C VAL A 376 5.90 -16.63 -3.17
N ILE A 377 4.88 -15.86 -3.57
CA ILE A 377 3.66 -16.39 -4.20
C ILE A 377 4.02 -17.07 -5.54
N ALA A 378 4.87 -16.44 -6.35
CA ALA A 378 5.35 -17.02 -7.60
C ALA A 378 6.13 -18.32 -7.36
N ALA A 379 7.03 -18.36 -6.37
CA ALA A 379 7.77 -19.55 -5.98
C ALA A 379 6.84 -20.68 -5.51
N ILE A 380 5.85 -20.37 -4.67
CA ILE A 380 4.82 -21.35 -4.25
C ILE A 380 4.04 -21.84 -5.48
N GLY A 381 3.66 -20.94 -6.39
CA GLY A 381 2.98 -21.29 -7.64
C GLY A 381 3.80 -22.28 -8.49
N VAL A 382 5.10 -22.03 -8.63
CA VAL A 382 6.03 -22.93 -9.34
C VAL A 382 6.12 -24.29 -8.64
N VAL A 383 6.24 -24.31 -7.32
CA VAL A 383 6.28 -25.58 -6.55
C VAL A 383 4.99 -26.37 -6.72
N VAL A 384 3.83 -25.70 -6.67
CA VAL A 384 2.52 -26.35 -6.89
C VAL A 384 2.41 -26.89 -8.31
N LEU A 385 2.85 -26.14 -9.31
CA LEU A 385 2.87 -26.61 -10.72
C LEU A 385 3.80 -27.81 -10.91
N LEU A 386 4.99 -27.80 -10.32
CA LEU A 386 5.92 -28.93 -10.35
C LEU A 386 5.34 -30.15 -9.63
N ALA A 387 4.69 -29.96 -8.48
CA ALA A 387 4.02 -31.04 -7.76
C ALA A 387 2.84 -31.62 -8.57
N ALA A 388 2.04 -30.77 -9.22
CA ALA A 388 0.94 -31.20 -10.10
C ALA A 388 1.45 -31.94 -11.33
N ALA A 389 2.51 -31.46 -11.97
CA ALA A 389 3.15 -32.11 -13.10
C ALA A 389 3.76 -33.48 -12.70
N SER A 390 4.39 -33.53 -11.52
CA SER A 390 4.92 -34.80 -10.97
C SER A 390 3.81 -35.79 -10.64
N ALA A 391 2.72 -35.34 -10.02
CA ALA A 391 1.55 -36.15 -9.74
C ALA A 391 0.91 -36.68 -11.02
N TRP A 392 0.76 -35.83 -12.04
CA TRP A 392 0.23 -36.26 -13.35
C TRP A 392 1.13 -37.30 -14.01
N ARG A 393 2.45 -37.09 -13.93
CA ARG A 393 3.43 -38.07 -14.46
C ARG A 393 3.36 -39.42 -13.73
N VAL A 394 3.25 -39.40 -12.39
CA VAL A 394 3.08 -40.66 -11.59
C VAL A 394 1.76 -41.35 -11.91
N LEU A 395 0.68 -40.60 -12.08
CA LEU A 395 -0.62 -41.16 -12.47
C LEU A 395 -0.58 -41.75 -13.89
N GLY A 396 0.12 -41.07 -14.82
CA GLY A 396 0.36 -41.54 -16.18
C GLY A 396 1.19 -42.84 -16.22
N VAL A 397 2.26 -42.92 -15.42
CA VAL A 397 3.09 -44.12 -15.30
C VAL A 397 2.27 -45.29 -14.71
N ARG A 398 1.49 -45.03 -13.63
CA ARG A 398 0.63 -46.07 -13.04
C ARG A 398 -0.46 -46.56 -13.99
N SER A 399 -0.99 -45.71 -14.87
CA SER A 399 -1.95 -46.14 -15.90
C SER A 399 -1.29 -46.96 -16.98
N ALA A 400 -0.05 -46.64 -17.38
CA ALA A 400 0.75 -47.42 -18.32
C ALA A 400 1.15 -48.79 -17.74
N GLU A 401 1.57 -48.86 -16.46
CA GLU A 401 1.86 -50.10 -15.77
C GLU A 401 0.63 -51.03 -15.68
N ARG A 402 -0.57 -50.48 -15.45
CA ARG A 402 -1.81 -51.28 -15.48
C ARG A 402 -2.12 -51.82 -16.87
N GLN A 403 -1.83 -51.06 -17.94
CA GLN A 403 -1.98 -51.56 -19.32
C GLN A 403 -0.95 -52.64 -19.65
N VAL A 404 0.29 -52.51 -19.18
CA VAL A 404 1.33 -53.54 -19.33
C VAL A 404 0.94 -54.80 -18.55
N GLY A 405 0.45 -54.67 -17.31
CA GLY A 405 -0.03 -55.79 -16.52
C GLY A 405 -1.23 -56.54 -17.13
N THR A 406 -2.13 -55.79 -17.80
CA THR A 406 -3.23 -56.44 -18.58
C THR A 406 -2.73 -57.12 -19.84
N LEU A 407 -1.73 -56.56 -20.51
CA LEU A 407 -1.08 -57.20 -21.66
C LEU A 407 -0.29 -58.47 -21.25
N ASP A 408 0.44 -58.39 -20.12
CA ASP A 408 1.16 -59.55 -19.57
C ASP A 408 0.21 -60.70 -19.17
N SER A 409 -0.93 -60.37 -18.57
CA SER A 409 -1.95 -61.36 -18.25
C SER A 409 -2.58 -61.95 -19.51
N LEU A 410 -2.73 -61.19 -20.59
CA LEU A 410 -3.21 -61.64 -21.88
C LEU A 410 -2.17 -62.55 -22.57
N VAL A 411 -0.89 -62.17 -22.52
CA VAL A 411 0.23 -63.00 -23.04
C VAL A 411 0.37 -64.28 -22.27
N HIS A 412 0.19 -64.30 -20.95
CA HIS A 412 0.22 -65.51 -20.12
C HIS A 412 -0.98 -66.41 -20.42
N THR A 413 -2.15 -65.85 -20.70
CA THR A 413 -3.34 -66.61 -21.09
C THR A 413 -3.20 -67.23 -22.49
N LEU A 414 -2.54 -66.52 -23.42
CA LEU A 414 -2.24 -67.01 -24.77
C LEU A 414 -1.16 -68.08 -24.79
N ASN A 415 -0.18 -68.06 -23.87
CA ASN A 415 0.84 -69.08 -23.72
C ASN A 415 0.32 -70.39 -23.07
N THR A 416 -0.84 -70.36 -22.44
CA THR A 416 -1.46 -71.53 -21.80
C THR A 416 -2.46 -72.26 -22.71
N VAL A 417 -2.81 -71.66 -23.85
CA VAL A 417 -3.69 -72.26 -24.86
C VAL A 417 -2.83 -72.73 -26.02
N ASP A 418 -2.67 -74.06 -26.17
CA ASP A 418 -1.94 -74.74 -27.19
C ASP A 418 -2.52 -74.45 -28.59
N VAL A 419 -1.93 -73.44 -29.33
CA VAL A 419 -2.29 -73.11 -30.71
C VAL A 419 -1.01 -72.93 -31.52
N PRO A 420 -0.82 -73.67 -32.61
CA PRO A 420 0.38 -73.60 -33.44
C PRO A 420 0.31 -72.37 -34.36
N LYS A 421 0.82 -71.16 -33.94
CA LYS A 421 1.08 -70.04 -34.82
C LYS A 421 2.25 -69.17 -34.29
N TYR A 422 3.45 -69.71 -34.43
CA TYR A 422 4.69 -69.06 -34.15
C TYR A 422 4.97 -67.80 -35.03
N ASP A 423 4.34 -67.68 -36.19
CA ASP A 423 4.67 -66.66 -37.19
C ASP A 423 4.22 -65.22 -36.78
N LYS A 424 3.15 -65.09 -36.01
CA LYS A 424 2.65 -63.79 -35.57
C LYS A 424 3.41 -63.23 -34.36
N ALA A 425 4.03 -64.05 -33.54
CA ALA A 425 4.80 -63.60 -32.38
C ALA A 425 6.18 -63.00 -32.79
N VAL A 426 6.76 -63.53 -33.86
CA VAL A 426 8.02 -63.02 -34.42
C VAL A 426 7.81 -61.64 -35.06
N GLU A 427 6.69 -61.51 -35.79
CA GLU A 427 6.36 -60.17 -36.43
C GLU A 427 6.13 -59.09 -35.43
N LEU A 428 5.48 -59.35 -34.26
CA LEU A 428 5.28 -58.40 -33.17
C LEU A 428 6.58 -58.08 -32.42
N THR A 429 7.49 -59.03 -32.29
CA THR A 429 8.80 -58.82 -31.65
C THR A 429 9.68 -57.91 -32.52
N ASP A 430 9.62 -58.07 -33.82
CA ASP A 430 10.32 -57.22 -34.78
C ASP A 430 9.73 -55.81 -34.83
N GLU A 431 8.41 -55.65 -34.69
CA GLU A 431 7.73 -54.37 -34.66
C GLU A 431 8.06 -53.59 -33.38
N VAL A 432 8.10 -54.23 -32.19
CA VAL A 432 8.51 -53.65 -30.92
C VAL A 432 9.98 -53.25 -30.95
N THR A 433 10.83 -54.07 -31.52
CA THR A 433 12.25 -53.75 -31.67
C THR A 433 12.46 -52.61 -32.63
N GLY A 434 11.66 -52.51 -33.69
CA GLY A 434 11.64 -51.41 -34.64
C GLY A 434 11.16 -50.08 -34.01
N LEU A 435 10.16 -50.12 -33.12
CA LEU A 435 9.69 -48.99 -32.35
C LEU A 435 10.70 -48.51 -31.31
N GLN A 436 11.37 -49.40 -30.61
CA GLN A 436 12.46 -49.09 -29.70
C GLN A 436 13.64 -48.44 -30.41
N ALA A 437 13.99 -48.93 -31.61
CA ALA A 437 15.03 -48.33 -32.44
C ALA A 437 14.68 -46.91 -32.93
N LYS A 438 13.39 -46.60 -33.14
CA LYS A 438 12.90 -45.29 -33.54
C LYS A 438 12.80 -44.31 -32.36
N LEU A 439 12.54 -44.81 -31.15
CA LEU A 439 12.45 -44.00 -29.94
C LEU A 439 13.82 -43.62 -29.34
N ARG A 440 14.80 -44.52 -29.47
CA ARG A 440 16.16 -44.32 -28.96
C ARG A 440 16.84 -43.03 -29.44
N PRO A 441 16.76 -42.61 -30.72
CA PRO A 441 17.34 -41.31 -31.15
C PRO A 441 16.56 -40.10 -30.68
N LEU A 442 15.27 -40.19 -30.37
CA LEU A 442 14.45 -39.10 -29.89
C LEU A 442 14.78 -38.73 -28.45
N VAL A 443 15.10 -39.72 -27.61
CA VAL A 443 15.45 -39.52 -26.18
C VAL A 443 16.94 -39.19 -26.01
N ALA A 444 17.79 -39.54 -26.96
CA ALA A 444 19.23 -39.27 -26.92
C ALA A 444 19.61 -37.75 -26.99
N HIS A 445 18.63 -36.90 -27.26
CA HIS A 445 18.84 -35.46 -27.42
C HIS A 445 18.14 -34.64 -26.32
N GLU A 446 17.70 -35.28 -25.27
CA GLU A 446 17.03 -34.58 -24.16
C GLU A 446 18.08 -33.77 -23.36
N VAL A 447 17.83 -32.45 -23.27
CA VAL A 447 18.65 -31.55 -22.45
C VAL A 447 18.15 -31.59 -21.01
N ASP A 448 19.03 -31.82 -20.06
CA ASP A 448 18.71 -31.65 -18.64
C ASP A 448 18.80 -30.18 -18.26
N TRP A 449 17.64 -29.53 -18.30
CA TRP A 449 17.52 -28.10 -18.00
C TRP A 449 17.91 -27.74 -16.56
N LEU A 450 17.78 -28.70 -15.62
CA LEU A 450 18.19 -28.45 -14.23
C LEU A 450 19.69 -28.30 -14.12
N VAL A 451 20.48 -29.08 -14.86
CA VAL A 451 21.93 -28.96 -14.89
C VAL A 451 22.36 -27.61 -15.48
N VAL A 452 21.65 -27.14 -16.51
CA VAL A 452 21.91 -25.83 -17.13
C VAL A 452 21.59 -24.69 -16.15
N LEU A 453 20.43 -24.75 -15.50
CA LEU A 453 19.99 -23.73 -14.54
C LEU A 453 20.81 -23.71 -13.27
N ASP A 454 21.22 -24.88 -12.76
CA ASP A 454 22.09 -25.01 -11.59
C ASP A 454 23.47 -24.37 -11.85
N GLN A 455 24.05 -24.63 -13.02
CA GLN A 455 25.31 -24.00 -13.40
C GLN A 455 25.18 -22.49 -13.62
N LEU A 456 24.08 -22.01 -14.22
CA LEU A 456 23.82 -20.58 -14.30
C LEU A 456 23.75 -19.93 -12.92
N ALA A 457 23.07 -20.59 -11.98
CA ALA A 457 22.96 -20.11 -10.60
C ALA A 457 24.29 -20.12 -9.84
N GLN A 458 25.09 -21.19 -10.03
CA GLN A 458 26.37 -21.37 -9.34
C GLN A 458 27.41 -20.30 -9.69
N TYR A 459 27.40 -19.83 -10.94
CA TYR A 459 28.38 -18.85 -11.42
C TYR A 459 27.87 -17.40 -11.34
N LEU A 460 26.64 -17.18 -10.84
CA LEU A 460 26.09 -15.83 -10.67
C LEU A 460 26.74 -15.13 -9.47
N PRO A 461 27.30 -13.91 -9.63
CA PRO A 461 27.82 -13.14 -8.50
C PRO A 461 26.74 -12.87 -7.45
N PRO A 462 27.10 -12.77 -6.14
CA PRO A 462 26.14 -12.56 -5.05
C PRO A 462 25.30 -11.26 -5.17
N THR A 463 25.83 -10.30 -5.93
CA THR A 463 25.24 -8.98 -6.17
C THR A 463 24.45 -8.87 -7.48
N ALA A 464 24.48 -9.93 -8.32
CA ALA A 464 23.83 -9.95 -9.62
C ALA A 464 22.47 -10.68 -9.59
N ALA A 465 21.57 -10.25 -10.45
CA ALA A 465 20.26 -10.87 -10.63
C ALA A 465 20.02 -11.23 -12.11
N LEU A 466 19.43 -12.40 -12.35
CA LEU A 466 18.93 -12.79 -13.66
C LEU A 466 17.55 -12.16 -13.87
N GLN A 467 17.38 -11.43 -14.97
CA GLN A 467 16.11 -10.79 -15.33
C GLN A 467 15.26 -11.62 -16.31
N GLY A 468 15.86 -12.60 -16.94
CA GLY A 468 15.19 -13.53 -17.84
C GLY A 468 16.15 -14.59 -18.34
N VAL A 469 15.65 -15.79 -18.62
CA VAL A 469 16.43 -16.89 -19.21
C VAL A 469 15.60 -17.52 -20.30
N ASP A 470 16.08 -17.46 -21.54
CA ASP A 470 15.50 -18.13 -22.70
C ASP A 470 16.42 -19.27 -23.11
N LEU A 471 15.90 -20.50 -23.09
CA LEU A 471 16.65 -21.71 -23.39
C LEU A 471 15.98 -22.45 -24.54
N THR A 472 16.77 -22.80 -25.55
CA THR A 472 16.28 -23.51 -26.74
C THR A 472 17.13 -24.75 -26.97
N ALA A 473 16.50 -25.93 -27.00
CA ALA A 473 17.16 -27.13 -27.45
C ALA A 473 17.35 -27.11 -28.96
N ALA A 474 18.45 -27.63 -29.44
CA ALA A 474 18.68 -27.78 -30.87
C ALA A 474 17.68 -28.79 -31.44
N THR A 475 16.73 -28.36 -32.24
CA THR A 475 15.82 -29.22 -32.97
C THR A 475 16.49 -29.67 -34.26
N GLN A 476 16.46 -30.99 -34.54
CA GLN A 476 16.89 -31.48 -35.83
C GLN A 476 15.94 -30.97 -36.92
N VAL A 477 16.45 -30.15 -37.81
CA VAL A 477 15.77 -29.81 -39.05
C VAL A 477 16.31 -30.75 -40.13
N GLY A 478 15.50 -31.71 -40.55
CA GLY A 478 15.77 -32.51 -41.73
C GLY A 478 16.72 -33.70 -41.56
N GLY A 479 16.85 -34.32 -40.37
CA GLY A 479 17.47 -35.63 -40.25
C GLY A 479 19.00 -35.69 -40.33
N ALA A 480 19.71 -34.55 -40.41
CA ALA A 480 21.15 -34.51 -40.37
C ALA A 480 21.65 -34.02 -38.99
N PRO A 481 22.66 -34.68 -38.38
CA PRO A 481 23.28 -34.13 -37.17
C PRO A 481 23.95 -32.80 -37.51
N LEU A 482 23.74 -31.80 -36.60
CA LEU A 482 24.47 -30.52 -36.69
C LEU A 482 25.98 -30.79 -36.61
N PRO A 483 26.79 -30.16 -37.48
CA PRO A 483 28.24 -30.31 -37.44
C PRO A 483 28.79 -29.80 -36.09
N PRO A 484 29.83 -30.42 -35.57
CA PRO A 484 30.49 -29.95 -34.36
C PRO A 484 31.16 -28.60 -34.67
N THR A 485 30.62 -27.53 -34.11
CA THR A 485 31.24 -26.20 -34.13
C THR A 485 32.03 -26.03 -32.84
N GLY A 486 33.36 -25.96 -32.96
CA GLY A 486 34.28 -25.66 -31.86
C GLY A 486 34.79 -26.88 -31.08
N ALA A 487 36.05 -26.91 -30.82
CA ALA A 487 36.91 -27.87 -30.13
C ALA A 487 36.22 -28.91 -29.22
N GLY A 488 35.65 -29.97 -29.78
CA GLY A 488 35.36 -31.22 -29.09
C GLY A 488 34.12 -31.32 -28.21
N LYS A 489 33.35 -30.28 -28.06
CA LYS A 489 32.09 -30.26 -27.29
C LYS A 489 30.91 -30.16 -28.27
N GLY A 490 30.09 -31.21 -28.40
CA GLY A 490 28.88 -31.14 -29.21
C GLY A 490 27.88 -30.15 -28.60
N VAL A 491 27.34 -29.24 -29.40
CA VAL A 491 26.28 -28.30 -29.00
C VAL A 491 24.93 -28.97 -29.13
N ILE A 492 24.11 -28.95 -28.07
CA ILE A 492 22.77 -29.55 -28.03
C ILE A 492 21.66 -28.51 -27.81
N GLY A 493 22.01 -27.26 -27.66
CA GLY A 493 21.09 -26.14 -27.48
C GLY A 493 21.80 -24.81 -27.36
N THR A 494 21.03 -23.77 -27.27
CA THR A 494 21.51 -22.39 -27.03
C THR A 494 20.67 -21.73 -25.97
N GLY A 495 21.24 -20.78 -25.25
CA GLY A 495 20.52 -19.99 -24.26
C GLY A 495 20.91 -18.53 -24.30
N THR A 496 20.00 -17.67 -23.90
CA THR A 496 20.27 -16.27 -23.64
C THR A 496 19.70 -15.90 -22.28
N THR A 497 20.42 -15.07 -21.56
CA THR A 497 19.96 -14.51 -20.30
C THR A 497 20.34 -13.05 -20.19
N THR A 498 19.53 -12.29 -19.45
CA THR A 498 19.85 -10.90 -19.14
C THR A 498 20.24 -10.81 -17.67
N VAL A 499 21.43 -10.27 -17.42
CA VAL A 499 21.99 -10.15 -16.08
C VAL A 499 22.07 -8.68 -15.68
N SER A 500 21.68 -8.38 -14.45
CA SER A 500 21.81 -7.06 -13.84
C SER A 500 22.76 -7.12 -12.65
N THR A 501 23.74 -6.22 -12.59
CA THR A 501 24.74 -6.13 -11.51
C THR A 501 25.07 -4.69 -11.16
N GLY A 502 25.74 -4.47 -10.03
CA GLY A 502 26.07 -3.13 -9.53
C GLY A 502 27.22 -2.43 -10.25
N ASN A 503 28.09 -3.16 -10.95
CA ASN A 503 29.27 -2.55 -11.62
C ASN A 503 29.80 -3.35 -12.82
N LEU A 504 30.55 -2.66 -13.66
CA LEU A 504 31.09 -3.19 -14.92
C LEU A 504 32.16 -4.27 -14.72
N THR A 505 32.85 -4.30 -13.57
CA THR A 505 33.91 -5.27 -13.28
C THR A 505 33.30 -6.66 -13.04
N GLU A 506 32.14 -6.73 -12.42
CA GLU A 506 31.41 -7.99 -12.18
C GLU A 506 30.89 -8.61 -13.48
N VAL A 507 30.55 -7.80 -14.48
CA VAL A 507 30.16 -8.26 -15.84
C VAL A 507 31.26 -9.11 -16.44
N LYS A 508 32.51 -8.63 -16.39
CA LYS A 508 33.66 -9.33 -16.95
C LYS A 508 33.99 -10.62 -16.18
N GLN A 509 33.90 -10.57 -14.85
CA GLN A 509 34.11 -11.73 -13.99
C GLN A 509 33.07 -12.82 -14.24
N PHE A 510 31.81 -12.45 -14.38
CA PHE A 510 30.74 -13.38 -14.69
C PHE A 510 30.94 -14.10 -16.03
N GLY A 511 31.25 -13.37 -17.10
CA GLY A 511 31.52 -13.96 -18.41
C GLY A 511 32.69 -14.96 -18.39
N LEU A 512 33.76 -14.64 -17.67
CA LEU A 512 34.93 -15.53 -17.51
C LEU A 512 34.59 -16.77 -16.65
N ALA A 513 33.77 -16.63 -15.62
CA ALA A 513 33.36 -17.73 -14.77
C ALA A 513 32.43 -18.70 -15.52
N MET A 514 31.47 -18.21 -16.27
CA MET A 514 30.56 -19.03 -17.09
C MET A 514 31.31 -19.81 -18.19
N ALA A 515 32.34 -19.24 -18.79
CA ALA A 515 33.15 -19.93 -19.79
C ALA A 515 33.85 -21.20 -19.26
N GLY A 516 33.97 -21.35 -17.93
CA GLY A 516 34.49 -22.55 -17.28
C GLY A 516 33.42 -23.62 -16.95
N ALA A 517 32.14 -23.35 -17.14
CA ALA A 517 31.06 -24.25 -16.79
C ALA A 517 30.97 -25.43 -17.78
N PRO A 518 30.97 -26.70 -17.32
CA PRO A 518 31.00 -27.88 -18.21
C PRO A 518 29.78 -27.98 -19.16
N ALA A 519 28.59 -27.57 -18.69
CA ALA A 519 27.36 -27.63 -19.47
C ALA A 519 27.16 -26.43 -20.39
N LEU A 520 27.95 -25.37 -20.25
CA LEU A 520 27.87 -24.14 -21.02
C LEU A 520 29.10 -24.02 -21.93
N GLY A 521 28.89 -23.58 -23.15
CA GLY A 521 29.94 -23.36 -24.15
C GLY A 521 29.79 -22.00 -24.81
N ASP A 522 30.81 -21.54 -25.47
CA ASP A 522 30.88 -20.32 -26.25
C ASP A 522 30.09 -19.12 -25.69
N VAL A 523 30.42 -18.76 -24.45
CA VAL A 523 29.74 -17.69 -23.72
C VAL A 523 30.10 -16.34 -24.31
N SER A 524 29.12 -15.61 -24.80
CA SER A 524 29.29 -14.32 -25.44
C SER A 524 28.41 -13.23 -24.79
N LEU A 525 28.96 -12.03 -24.71
CA LEU A 525 28.20 -10.84 -24.33
C LEU A 525 27.59 -10.23 -25.60
N ASN A 526 26.32 -10.51 -25.83
CA ASN A 526 25.64 -10.13 -27.07
C ASN A 526 24.77 -8.90 -26.85
N GLY A 527 25.18 -7.73 -27.35
CA GLY A 527 24.38 -6.51 -27.37
C GLY A 527 24.98 -5.34 -26.61
N SER A 528 24.18 -4.27 -26.49
CA SER A 528 24.60 -3.04 -25.80
C SER A 528 24.41 -3.20 -24.27
N VAL A 529 25.45 -2.91 -23.52
CA VAL A 529 25.37 -2.78 -22.07
C VAL A 529 24.61 -1.50 -21.72
N SER A 530 23.52 -1.60 -21.01
CA SER A 530 22.80 -0.43 -20.49
C SER A 530 23.20 -0.19 -19.03
N ALA A 531 23.66 1.03 -18.75
CA ALA A 531 24.03 1.44 -17.39
C ALA A 531 23.07 2.52 -16.90
N SER A 532 22.51 2.33 -15.71
CA SER A 532 21.80 3.37 -14.96
C SER A 532 22.64 3.76 -13.73
N THR A 533 22.25 4.78 -13.01
CA THR A 533 22.95 5.24 -11.80
C THR A 533 23.06 4.18 -10.69
N SER A 534 22.33 3.08 -10.77
CA SER A 534 22.28 2.04 -9.73
C SER A 534 22.43 0.60 -10.23
N ALA A 535 22.45 0.36 -11.53
CA ALA A 535 22.61 -0.99 -12.07
C ALA A 535 23.14 -0.99 -13.52
N VAL A 536 23.94 -2.01 -13.82
CA VAL A 536 24.44 -2.34 -15.16
C VAL A 536 23.75 -3.60 -15.64
N THR A 537 23.01 -3.53 -16.74
CA THR A 537 22.30 -4.66 -17.32
C THR A 537 22.93 -5.03 -18.67
N PHE A 538 23.12 -6.32 -18.88
CA PHE A 538 23.75 -6.84 -20.10
C PHE A 538 23.18 -8.21 -20.50
N PRO A 539 22.99 -8.48 -21.80
CA PRO A 539 22.59 -9.78 -22.30
C PRO A 539 23.81 -10.71 -22.45
N VAL A 540 23.63 -11.97 -22.09
CA VAL A 540 24.63 -13.04 -22.20
C VAL A 540 24.07 -14.14 -23.05
N GLY A 541 24.74 -14.49 -24.14
CA GLY A 541 24.45 -15.67 -24.96
C GLY A 541 25.42 -16.79 -24.63
N PHE A 542 24.96 -18.04 -24.68
CA PHE A 542 25.79 -19.22 -24.44
C PHE A 542 25.26 -20.44 -25.23
N GLU A 543 26.15 -21.36 -25.53
CA GLU A 543 25.81 -22.67 -26.10
C GLU A 543 25.63 -23.69 -24.97
N ILE A 544 24.70 -24.64 -25.16
CA ILE A 544 24.48 -25.75 -24.24
C ILE A 544 25.22 -26.98 -24.78
N THR A 545 26.16 -27.49 -24.01
CA THR A 545 27.01 -28.59 -24.43
C THR A 545 26.43 -29.96 -24.09
N THR A 546 27.01 -31.01 -24.66
CA THR A 546 26.64 -32.38 -24.37
C THR A 546 26.80 -32.79 -22.89
N ALA A 547 27.49 -32.01 -22.07
CA ALA A 547 27.56 -32.23 -20.63
C ALA A 547 26.21 -32.04 -19.91
N ALA A 548 25.27 -31.32 -20.56
CA ALA A 548 23.89 -31.13 -20.06
C ALA A 548 22.90 -32.21 -20.58
N ARG A 549 23.38 -33.33 -21.11
CA ARG A 549 22.49 -34.43 -21.56
C ARG A 549 21.85 -35.14 -20.38
N GLY A 550 20.56 -35.35 -20.45
CA GLY A 550 19.84 -36.22 -19.52
C GLY A 550 20.26 -37.68 -19.66
N HIS A 551 20.37 -38.41 -18.54
CA HIS A 551 20.81 -39.78 -18.49
C HIS A 551 19.72 -40.83 -18.79
N ARG A 552 18.65 -40.47 -19.52
CA ARG A 552 17.51 -41.39 -19.82
C ARG A 552 17.77 -42.44 -20.87
N THR A 553 18.93 -42.44 -21.53
CA THR A 553 19.32 -43.50 -22.47
C THR A 553 19.45 -44.88 -21.81
N GLY A 554 19.71 -44.93 -20.49
CA GLY A 554 19.77 -46.16 -19.72
C GLY A 554 18.44 -46.93 -19.57
N LEU A 555 17.31 -46.28 -19.83
CA LEU A 555 15.98 -46.90 -19.78
C LEU A 555 15.76 -47.95 -20.90
N PHE A 556 16.60 -47.94 -21.95
CA PHE A 556 16.52 -48.84 -23.09
C PHE A 556 17.60 -49.93 -23.11
N ASP A 557 18.55 -49.91 -22.17
CA ASP A 557 19.65 -50.90 -22.09
C ASP A 557 19.36 -52.09 -21.20
N GLY A 558 18.11 -52.29 -20.78
CA GLY A 558 17.64 -53.51 -20.09
C GLY A 558 18.19 -53.72 -18.68
N LYS A 559 18.85 -52.69 -18.09
CA LYS A 559 19.24 -52.68 -16.69
C LYS A 559 18.36 -51.67 -15.92
N VAL A 560 17.25 -52.15 -15.41
CA VAL A 560 16.50 -51.47 -14.36
C VAL A 560 17.30 -51.64 -13.07
N PRO A 561 17.51 -50.54 -12.28
CA PRO A 561 18.11 -50.67 -10.97
C PRO A 561 17.25 -51.41 -9.97
#